data_9060594e89673eeddf0f616e8997c4e5
#
_entry.id   9060594e89673eeddf0f616e8997c4e5
#
_cell.length_a   1.000
_cell.length_b   1.000
_cell.length_c   1.000
_cell.angle_alpha   90.00
_cell.angle_beta   90.00
_cell.angle_gamma   90.00
#
_symmetry.space_group_name_H-M   'P 1'
#
loop_
_entity.id
_entity.type
_entity.pdbx_description
1 polymer ?
#
loop_
_entity_poly.entity_id
_entity_poly.type
_entity_poly.pdbx_seq_one_letter_code
_entity_poly.pdbx_strand_id
1 'polypeptide(L)'
;GLVGKSGYDLGEIFLEDAKKLGAEFYEGEAVAFEKKENSWSVSFENGEVVEAKTVIYGAGAKHRPLGLPEEADYAGKGISYCAICDGAFYKGKTAVVVGGGDTALDDALYLSDICTRVYLVHRRDEFRGSARTLQKIREKENITVITNAVITAVSGEKKVEEVTLNNGTKLKTDGVFVAVGMIPHTEHLKDFLELDTQGYVVADETGKTSQDGFFVAGDVRTKHL
;
A
#
# COMPACT_ATOMS: atom_id res chain seq x y z
N GLY A 1 8.75 22.56 -13.44
CA GLY A 1 9.00 21.17 -13.16
C GLY A 1 10.37 20.91 -12.56
N LEU A 2 10.47 19.83 -11.84
CA LEU A 2 11.69 19.38 -11.17
C LEU A 2 12.37 18.26 -11.99
N VAL A 3 12.52 18.48 -13.30
CA VAL A 3 13.15 17.51 -14.21
C VAL A 3 14.58 17.21 -13.75
N GLY A 4 14.94 15.95 -13.67
CA GLY A 4 16.27 15.48 -13.26
C GLY A 4 16.52 15.47 -11.75
N LYS A 5 15.49 15.69 -10.92
CA LYS A 5 15.54 15.51 -9.47
C LYS A 5 15.06 14.12 -9.10
N SER A 6 15.72 13.49 -8.13
CA SER A 6 15.24 12.26 -7.50
C SER A 6 14.07 12.56 -6.56
N GLY A 7 13.33 11.52 -6.15
CA GLY A 7 12.30 11.66 -5.12
C GLY A 7 12.88 12.13 -3.78
N TYR A 8 14.09 11.72 -3.46
CA TYR A 8 14.82 12.20 -2.28
C TYR A 8 15.09 13.71 -2.34
N ASP A 9 15.68 14.20 -3.45
CA ASP A 9 15.94 15.64 -3.64
C ASP A 9 14.65 16.47 -3.54
N LEU A 10 13.54 15.91 -4.04
CA LEU A 10 12.23 16.57 -3.96
C LEU A 10 11.75 16.69 -2.51
N GLY A 11 11.88 15.62 -1.73
CA GLY A 11 11.54 15.62 -0.31
C GLY A 11 12.35 16.64 0.48
N GLU A 12 13.65 16.69 0.26
CA GLU A 12 14.55 17.69 0.88
C GLU A 12 14.14 19.12 0.54
N ILE A 13 13.83 19.40 -0.73
CA ILE A 13 13.36 20.73 -1.15
C ILE A 13 12.08 21.12 -0.42
N PHE A 14 11.10 20.22 -0.31
CA PHE A 14 9.85 20.51 0.39
C PHE A 14 10.06 20.76 1.88
N LEU A 15 10.94 19.98 2.51
CA LEU A 15 11.26 20.14 3.92
C LEU A 15 11.97 21.48 4.19
N GLU A 16 12.96 21.82 3.35
CA GLU A 16 13.66 23.11 3.44
C GLU A 16 12.71 24.30 3.25
N ASP A 17 11.81 24.22 2.28
CA ASP A 17 10.86 25.30 2.02
C ASP A 17 9.86 25.45 3.17
N ALA A 18 9.38 24.37 3.75
CA ALA A 18 8.55 24.40 4.94
C ALA A 18 9.27 25.08 6.13
N LYS A 19 10.55 24.71 6.37
CA LYS A 19 11.38 25.34 7.42
C LYS A 19 11.62 26.83 7.18
N LYS A 20 11.89 27.23 5.92
CA LYS A 20 12.04 28.66 5.55
C LYS A 20 10.77 29.46 5.79
N LEU A 21 9.60 28.82 5.68
CA LEU A 21 8.29 29.43 5.99
C LEU A 21 7.95 29.41 7.49
N GLY A 22 8.86 28.95 8.35
CA GLY A 22 8.70 28.96 9.80
C GLY A 22 8.06 27.69 10.38
N ALA A 23 7.94 26.61 9.61
CA ALA A 23 7.50 25.34 10.15
C ALA A 23 8.61 24.69 10.99
N GLU A 24 8.27 24.23 12.18
CA GLU A 24 9.13 23.37 12.99
C GLU A 24 9.00 21.93 12.54
N PHE A 25 10.10 21.19 12.50
CA PHE A 25 10.14 19.80 12.11
C PHE A 25 10.60 18.95 13.29
N TYR A 26 9.76 17.99 13.68
CA TYR A 26 10.03 17.00 14.71
C TYR A 26 10.24 15.65 14.05
N GLU A 27 11.37 15.01 14.33
CA GLU A 27 11.67 13.67 13.86
C GLU A 27 11.27 12.65 14.94
N GLY A 28 10.27 11.82 14.64
CA GLY A 28 9.77 10.81 15.58
C GLY A 28 8.36 10.36 15.23
N GLU A 29 7.94 9.27 15.84
CA GLU A 29 6.61 8.72 15.69
C GLU A 29 5.65 9.34 16.73
N ALA A 30 4.53 9.91 16.26
CA ALA A 30 3.45 10.35 17.11
C ALA A 30 2.62 9.14 17.55
N VAL A 31 2.59 8.86 18.85
CA VAL A 31 2.01 7.64 19.42
C VAL A 31 0.70 7.86 20.19
N ALA A 32 0.39 9.10 20.58
CA ALA A 32 -0.86 9.41 21.27
C ALA A 32 -1.35 10.82 20.96
N PHE A 33 -2.67 10.96 20.97
CA PHE A 33 -3.38 12.22 20.74
C PHE A 33 -4.42 12.41 21.82
N GLU A 34 -4.36 13.51 22.55
CA GLU A 34 -5.28 13.83 23.63
C GLU A 34 -5.94 15.18 23.38
N LYS A 35 -7.28 15.21 23.37
CA LYS A 35 -8.04 16.45 23.26
C LYS A 35 -8.05 17.18 24.60
N LYS A 36 -7.63 18.43 24.58
CA LYS A 36 -7.77 19.39 25.68
C LYS A 36 -8.97 20.30 25.42
N GLU A 37 -9.24 21.24 26.33
CA GLU A 37 -10.37 22.15 26.18
C GLU A 37 -10.35 22.95 24.88
N ASN A 38 -9.19 23.52 24.50
CA ASN A 38 -9.02 24.36 23.31
C ASN A 38 -7.81 23.97 22.45
N SER A 39 -7.22 22.80 22.65
CA SER A 39 -6.01 22.33 21.98
C SER A 39 -5.99 20.81 21.90
N TRP A 40 -4.98 20.30 21.21
CA TRP A 40 -4.60 18.90 21.16
C TRP A 40 -3.19 18.75 21.71
N SER A 41 -2.97 17.72 22.49
CA SER A 41 -1.65 17.28 22.94
C SER A 41 -1.24 16.06 22.09
N VAL A 42 -0.10 16.15 21.46
CA VAL A 42 0.49 15.08 20.61
C VAL A 42 1.74 14.57 21.30
N SER A 43 1.74 13.30 21.69
CA SER A 43 2.89 12.66 22.34
C SER A 43 3.67 11.80 21.32
N PHE A 44 4.98 11.92 21.39
CA PHE A 44 5.92 11.17 20.55
C PHE A 44 6.57 10.02 21.36
N GLU A 45 7.04 8.98 20.65
CA GLU A 45 7.67 7.81 21.28
C GLU A 45 8.93 8.16 22.11
N ASN A 46 9.64 9.24 21.75
CA ASN A 46 10.81 9.75 22.50
C ASN A 46 10.44 10.48 23.81
N GLY A 47 9.14 10.59 24.13
CA GLY A 47 8.60 11.26 25.30
C GLY A 47 8.36 12.77 25.14
N GLU A 48 8.66 13.35 23.99
CA GLU A 48 8.29 14.73 23.68
C GLU A 48 6.77 14.87 23.56
N VAL A 49 6.26 16.05 23.92
CA VAL A 49 4.85 16.42 23.84
C VAL A 49 4.72 17.78 23.17
N VAL A 50 3.91 17.85 22.14
CA VAL A 50 3.63 19.11 21.44
C VAL A 50 2.15 19.46 21.59
N GLU A 51 1.87 20.70 21.95
CA GLU A 51 0.50 21.22 21.98
C GLU A 51 0.19 22.05 20.73
N ALA A 52 -0.97 21.80 20.13
CA ALA A 52 -1.43 22.52 18.95
C ALA A 52 -2.94 22.79 19.04
N LYS A 53 -3.39 23.91 18.46
CA LYS A 53 -4.83 24.22 18.35
C LYS A 53 -5.57 23.23 17.47
N THR A 54 -4.90 22.73 16.43
CA THR A 54 -5.45 21.77 15.46
C THR A 54 -4.39 20.75 15.06
N VAL A 55 -4.84 19.56 14.66
CA VAL A 55 -4.00 18.51 14.12
C VAL A 55 -4.45 18.22 12.69
N ILE A 56 -3.50 18.06 11.75
CA ILE A 56 -3.73 17.49 10.43
C ILE A 56 -2.96 16.17 10.36
N TYR A 57 -3.69 15.07 10.36
CA TYR A 57 -3.10 13.74 10.35
C TYR A 57 -3.00 13.23 8.91
N GLY A 58 -1.79 13.00 8.44
CA GLY A 58 -1.48 12.59 7.07
C GLY A 58 -0.55 11.38 7.01
N ALA A 59 -0.65 10.43 7.96
CA ALA A 59 0.27 9.30 8.09
C ALA A 59 0.13 8.24 6.97
N GLY A 60 -0.84 8.38 6.08
CA GLY A 60 -1.01 7.51 4.91
C GLY A 60 -1.43 6.09 5.26
N ALA A 61 -1.06 5.16 4.37
CA ALA A 61 -1.33 3.73 4.49
C ALA A 61 -0.15 2.92 3.95
N LYS A 62 0.04 1.71 4.49
CA LYS A 62 1.04 0.76 4.01
C LYS A 62 0.39 -0.38 3.23
N HIS A 63 1.14 -0.97 2.31
CA HIS A 63 0.68 -2.17 1.62
C HIS A 63 0.45 -3.31 2.60
N ARG A 64 -0.66 -4.02 2.41
CA ARG A 64 -0.93 -5.24 3.17
C ARG A 64 0.00 -6.34 2.69
N PRO A 65 0.79 -6.97 3.58
CA PRO A 65 1.65 -8.10 3.21
C PRO A 65 0.83 -9.36 2.94
N LEU A 66 1.46 -10.35 2.33
CA LEU A 66 0.90 -11.71 2.23
C LEU A 66 0.82 -12.39 3.60
N GLY A 67 1.69 -12.00 4.52
CA GLY A 67 1.78 -12.56 5.86
C GLY A 67 2.62 -13.84 5.92
N LEU A 68 3.53 -14.01 4.98
CA LEU A 68 4.46 -15.14 4.97
C LEU A 68 5.69 -14.84 5.85
N PRO A 69 6.20 -15.84 6.60
CA PRO A 69 7.36 -15.63 7.45
C PRO A 69 8.60 -15.10 6.70
N GLU A 70 8.82 -15.61 5.49
CA GLU A 70 9.95 -15.27 4.63
C GLU A 70 9.74 -14.03 3.77
N GLU A 71 8.56 -13.40 3.81
CA GLU A 71 8.20 -12.28 2.90
C GLU A 71 9.20 -11.11 2.98
N ALA A 72 9.64 -10.78 4.19
CA ALA A 72 10.57 -9.69 4.41
C ALA A 72 11.95 -9.96 3.76
N ASP A 73 12.40 -11.20 3.69
CA ASP A 73 13.68 -11.59 3.11
C ASP A 73 13.72 -11.39 1.60
N TYR A 74 12.53 -11.46 0.95
CA TYR A 74 12.35 -11.30 -0.49
C TYR A 74 11.83 -9.91 -0.90
N ALA A 75 11.58 -9.01 0.04
CA ALA A 75 11.20 -7.63 -0.28
C ALA A 75 12.30 -6.95 -1.11
N GLY A 76 11.94 -6.45 -2.31
CA GLY A 76 12.90 -5.92 -3.29
C GLY A 76 13.80 -6.97 -3.96
N LYS A 77 13.64 -8.25 -3.60
CA LYS A 77 14.35 -9.38 -4.23
C LYS A 77 13.38 -10.34 -4.91
N GLY A 78 12.33 -9.81 -5.47
CA GLY A 78 11.29 -10.55 -6.18
C GLY A 78 9.89 -10.40 -5.59
N ILE A 79 9.72 -9.89 -4.37
CA ILE A 79 8.42 -9.41 -3.89
C ILE A 79 8.34 -7.90 -4.09
N SER A 80 7.29 -7.45 -4.77
CA SER A 80 6.97 -6.05 -5.03
C SER A 80 5.52 -5.75 -4.69
N TYR A 81 5.25 -4.51 -4.32
CA TYR A 81 3.90 -3.99 -4.04
C TYR A 81 3.45 -2.94 -5.07
N CYS A 82 4.23 -2.73 -6.13
CA CYS A 82 3.94 -1.74 -7.17
C CYS A 82 4.36 -2.26 -8.55
N ALA A 83 3.40 -2.74 -9.33
CA ALA A 83 3.70 -3.25 -10.67
C ALA A 83 4.21 -2.16 -11.62
N ILE A 84 3.67 -0.95 -11.54
CA ILE A 84 4.10 0.18 -12.38
C ILE A 84 5.53 0.60 -12.03
N CYS A 85 5.92 0.54 -10.74
CA CYS A 85 7.27 0.91 -10.29
C CYS A 85 8.32 -0.09 -10.76
N ASP A 86 8.05 -1.39 -10.56
CA ASP A 86 9.05 -2.44 -10.66
C ASP A 86 8.87 -3.34 -11.89
N GLY A 87 7.72 -3.28 -12.57
CA GLY A 87 7.37 -4.20 -13.66
C GLY A 87 8.39 -4.21 -14.79
N ALA A 88 9.04 -3.08 -15.08
CA ALA A 88 10.06 -3.00 -16.12
C ALA A 88 11.24 -3.97 -15.90
N PHE A 89 11.58 -4.30 -14.65
CA PHE A 89 12.64 -5.27 -14.31
C PHE A 89 12.25 -6.72 -14.62
N TYR A 90 10.96 -6.97 -14.91
CA TYR A 90 10.41 -8.30 -15.20
C TYR A 90 10.12 -8.50 -16.68
N LYS A 91 10.62 -7.64 -17.56
CA LYS A 91 10.47 -7.80 -19.01
C LYS A 91 10.99 -9.15 -19.48
N GLY A 92 10.12 -9.91 -20.17
CA GLY A 92 10.43 -11.25 -20.70
C GLY A 92 10.52 -12.35 -19.63
N LYS A 93 10.10 -12.07 -18.40
CA LYS A 93 10.11 -13.01 -17.26
C LYS A 93 8.71 -13.51 -16.94
N THR A 94 8.61 -14.35 -15.91
CA THR A 94 7.33 -14.81 -15.35
C THR A 94 7.03 -14.03 -14.07
N ALA A 95 5.80 -13.56 -13.94
CA ALA A 95 5.32 -12.85 -12.74
C ALA A 95 4.07 -13.50 -12.15
N VAL A 96 3.92 -13.42 -10.84
CA VAL A 96 2.69 -13.76 -10.12
C VAL A 96 2.10 -12.46 -9.58
N VAL A 97 0.82 -12.22 -9.82
CA VAL A 97 0.04 -11.14 -9.19
C VAL A 97 -0.91 -11.75 -8.19
N VAL A 98 -0.93 -11.22 -6.96
CA VAL A 98 -1.80 -11.72 -5.90
C VAL A 98 -2.83 -10.65 -5.55
N GLY A 99 -4.11 -10.97 -5.76
CA GLY A 99 -5.20 -10.08 -5.43
C GLY A 99 -6.46 -10.33 -6.23
N GLY A 100 -7.48 -9.50 -6.03
CA GLY A 100 -8.77 -9.67 -6.74
C GLY A 100 -9.60 -8.39 -6.78
N GLY A 101 -9.02 -7.25 -6.45
CA GLY A 101 -9.57 -5.91 -6.67
C GLY A 101 -9.03 -5.30 -7.97
N ASP A 102 -9.46 -4.07 -8.28
CA ASP A 102 -9.06 -3.37 -9.51
C ASP A 102 -7.54 -3.27 -9.65
N THR A 103 -6.82 -2.91 -8.58
CA THR A 103 -5.35 -2.85 -8.59
C THR A 103 -4.73 -4.16 -9.09
N ALA A 104 -5.18 -5.32 -8.58
CA ALA A 104 -4.63 -6.61 -8.99
C ALA A 104 -4.93 -6.93 -10.47
N LEU A 105 -6.13 -6.56 -10.94
CA LEU A 105 -6.52 -6.76 -12.34
C LEU A 105 -5.71 -5.86 -13.27
N ASP A 106 -5.54 -4.59 -12.92
CA ASP A 106 -4.77 -3.63 -13.71
C ASP A 106 -3.27 -3.98 -13.72
N ASP A 107 -2.72 -4.40 -12.58
CA ASP A 107 -1.35 -4.89 -12.47
C ASP A 107 -1.12 -6.12 -13.34
N ALA A 108 -2.08 -7.08 -13.36
CA ALA A 108 -1.98 -8.28 -14.20
C ALA A 108 -2.00 -7.92 -15.70
N LEU A 109 -2.85 -7.00 -16.13
CA LEU A 109 -2.87 -6.52 -17.51
C LEU A 109 -1.57 -5.81 -17.88
N TYR A 110 -1.13 -4.86 -17.03
CA TYR A 110 0.12 -4.14 -17.26
C TYR A 110 1.32 -5.11 -17.39
N LEU A 111 1.45 -6.04 -16.45
CA LEU A 111 2.52 -7.04 -16.49
C LEU A 111 2.41 -7.97 -17.68
N SER A 112 1.21 -8.27 -18.18
CA SER A 112 1.04 -9.11 -19.37
C SER A 112 1.64 -8.51 -20.64
N ASP A 113 1.75 -7.19 -20.72
CA ASP A 113 2.33 -6.51 -21.87
C ASP A 113 3.87 -6.54 -21.87
N ILE A 114 4.49 -6.87 -20.74
CA ILE A 114 5.94 -6.88 -20.57
C ILE A 114 6.53 -8.23 -20.18
N CYS A 115 5.76 -9.07 -19.48
CA CYS A 115 6.17 -10.40 -19.05
C CYS A 115 5.83 -11.47 -20.10
N THR A 116 6.58 -12.56 -20.11
CA THR A 116 6.27 -13.73 -20.96
C THR A 116 5.04 -14.46 -20.43
N ARG A 117 4.86 -14.50 -19.12
CA ARG A 117 3.73 -15.15 -18.44
C ARG A 117 3.36 -14.41 -17.17
N VAL A 118 2.06 -14.33 -16.90
CA VAL A 118 1.51 -13.80 -15.66
C VAL A 118 0.54 -14.82 -15.05
N TYR A 119 0.70 -15.10 -13.78
CA TYR A 119 -0.28 -15.84 -12.98
C TYR A 119 -1.03 -14.84 -12.11
N LEU A 120 -2.36 -14.77 -12.25
CA LEU A 120 -3.22 -13.98 -11.36
C LEU A 120 -3.83 -14.93 -10.33
N VAL A 121 -3.36 -14.83 -9.09
CA VAL A 121 -3.77 -15.70 -7.98
C VAL A 121 -4.76 -14.96 -7.09
N HIS A 122 -5.95 -15.53 -6.91
CA HIS A 122 -7.00 -14.96 -6.07
C HIS A 122 -7.57 -16.00 -5.10
N ARG A 123 -7.79 -15.58 -3.84
CA ARG A 123 -8.26 -16.45 -2.75
C ARG A 123 -9.73 -16.88 -2.83
N ARG A 124 -10.53 -16.25 -3.69
CA ARG A 124 -11.97 -16.50 -3.88
C ARG A 124 -12.27 -16.87 -5.33
N ASP A 125 -13.50 -17.31 -5.59
CA ASP A 125 -14.01 -17.51 -6.95
C ASP A 125 -14.23 -16.19 -7.67
N GLU A 126 -14.82 -15.22 -6.96
CA GLU A 126 -15.28 -13.97 -7.53
C GLU A 126 -14.27 -12.85 -7.26
N PHE A 127 -13.96 -12.12 -8.31
CA PHE A 127 -13.16 -10.90 -8.26
C PHE A 127 -14.04 -9.72 -7.87
N ARG A 128 -13.50 -8.81 -7.07
CA ARG A 128 -14.18 -7.56 -6.70
C ARG A 128 -13.90 -6.43 -7.68
N GLY A 129 -12.87 -6.57 -8.50
CA GLY A 129 -12.52 -5.60 -9.50
C GLY A 129 -13.45 -5.64 -10.72
N SER A 130 -13.24 -4.70 -11.63
CA SER A 130 -14.06 -4.48 -12.81
C SER A 130 -14.25 -5.75 -13.66
N ALA A 131 -15.49 -6.11 -13.93
CA ALA A 131 -15.83 -7.23 -14.80
C ALA A 131 -15.26 -7.03 -16.24
N ARG A 132 -15.21 -5.77 -16.71
CA ARG A 132 -14.61 -5.42 -18.01
C ARG A 132 -13.11 -5.69 -18.03
N THR A 133 -12.40 -5.35 -16.96
CA THR A 133 -10.95 -5.61 -16.84
C THR A 133 -10.70 -7.13 -16.77
N LEU A 134 -11.51 -7.85 -15.99
CA LEU A 134 -11.42 -9.30 -15.88
C LEU A 134 -11.68 -10.00 -17.22
N GLN A 135 -12.63 -9.50 -18.03
CA GLN A 135 -12.84 -10.03 -19.39
C GLN A 135 -11.58 -9.88 -20.25
N LYS A 136 -10.96 -8.69 -20.26
CA LYS A 136 -9.69 -8.48 -20.99
C LYS A 136 -8.58 -9.44 -20.54
N ILE A 137 -8.50 -9.70 -19.23
CA ILE A 137 -7.54 -10.66 -18.67
C ILE A 137 -7.76 -12.07 -19.24
N ARG A 138 -9.02 -12.51 -19.34
CA ARG A 138 -9.37 -13.83 -19.89
C ARG A 138 -9.07 -13.98 -21.39
N GLU A 139 -8.99 -12.87 -22.12
CA GLU A 139 -8.65 -12.82 -23.53
C GLU A 139 -7.12 -12.84 -23.78
N LYS A 140 -6.30 -12.63 -22.72
CA LYS A 140 -4.84 -12.64 -22.81
C LYS A 140 -4.30 -14.08 -22.72
N GLU A 141 -3.61 -14.54 -23.75
CA GLU A 141 -3.05 -15.91 -23.82
C GLU A 141 -1.91 -16.16 -22.81
N ASN A 142 -1.23 -15.09 -22.38
CA ASN A 142 -0.13 -15.16 -21.43
C ASN A 142 -0.53 -14.92 -19.97
N ILE A 143 -1.83 -14.74 -19.67
CA ILE A 143 -2.34 -14.67 -18.31
C ILE A 143 -3.03 -15.98 -17.93
N THR A 144 -2.64 -16.57 -16.82
CA THR A 144 -3.34 -17.71 -16.22
C THR A 144 -4.00 -17.28 -14.92
N VAL A 145 -5.33 -17.34 -14.87
CA VAL A 145 -6.12 -17.01 -13.67
C VAL A 145 -6.26 -18.26 -12.80
N ILE A 146 -5.90 -18.13 -11.52
CA ILE A 146 -5.99 -19.19 -10.51
C ILE A 146 -6.82 -18.67 -9.34
N THR A 147 -8.04 -19.17 -9.22
CA THR A 147 -8.97 -18.83 -8.12
C THR A 147 -8.91 -19.86 -7.00
N ASN A 148 -9.52 -19.54 -5.85
CA ASN A 148 -9.53 -20.37 -4.63
C ASN A 148 -8.12 -20.78 -4.19
N ALA A 149 -7.16 -19.90 -4.43
CA ALA A 149 -5.76 -20.16 -4.16
C ALA A 149 -5.11 -19.03 -3.37
N VAL A 150 -4.24 -19.38 -2.44
CA VAL A 150 -3.38 -18.47 -1.69
C VAL A 150 -1.95 -18.97 -1.76
N ILE A 151 -0.99 -18.05 -1.79
CA ILE A 151 0.42 -18.39 -1.65
C ILE A 151 0.67 -18.75 -0.19
N THR A 152 1.31 -19.88 0.04
CA THR A 152 1.66 -20.40 1.37
C THR A 152 3.16 -20.37 1.63
N ALA A 153 3.97 -20.28 0.59
CA ALA A 153 5.42 -20.12 0.69
C ALA A 153 6.00 -19.46 -0.56
N VAL A 154 7.09 -18.75 -0.35
CA VAL A 154 7.95 -18.19 -1.40
C VAL A 154 9.34 -18.77 -1.20
N SER A 155 10.02 -19.17 -2.26
CA SER A 155 11.35 -19.77 -2.19
C SER A 155 12.25 -19.33 -3.34
N GLY A 156 13.56 -19.40 -3.08
CA GLY A 156 14.63 -19.08 -4.01
C GLY A 156 15.96 -18.90 -3.26
N GLU A 157 17.07 -18.93 -3.94
CA GLU A 157 18.40 -18.82 -3.29
C GLU A 157 18.74 -17.36 -2.96
N LYS A 158 18.65 -16.44 -3.92
CA LYS A 158 19.00 -15.01 -3.76
C LYS A 158 17.82 -14.08 -4.01
N LYS A 159 16.83 -14.55 -4.71
CA LYS A 159 15.61 -13.86 -5.10
C LYS A 159 14.47 -14.87 -5.19
N VAL A 160 13.26 -14.39 -5.41
CA VAL A 160 12.12 -15.28 -5.69
C VAL A 160 12.37 -16.11 -6.95
N GLU A 161 12.16 -17.41 -6.86
CA GLU A 161 12.26 -18.38 -7.97
C GLU A 161 11.02 -19.26 -8.08
N GLU A 162 10.29 -19.46 -7.00
CA GLU A 162 9.09 -20.30 -6.95
C GLU A 162 8.13 -19.81 -5.85
N VAL A 163 6.84 -19.97 -6.09
CA VAL A 163 5.80 -19.86 -5.06
C VAL A 163 5.05 -21.18 -4.94
N THR A 164 4.62 -21.51 -3.72
CA THR A 164 3.77 -22.66 -3.42
C THR A 164 2.38 -22.19 -3.05
N LEU A 165 1.35 -22.78 -3.64
CA LEU A 165 -0.06 -22.52 -3.34
C LEU A 165 -0.58 -23.48 -2.27
N ASN A 166 -1.69 -23.12 -1.62
CA ASN A 166 -2.35 -23.91 -0.57
C ASN A 166 -2.77 -25.33 -0.99
N ASN A 167 -2.91 -25.58 -2.28
CA ASN A 167 -3.20 -26.92 -2.83
C ASN A 167 -1.94 -27.73 -3.20
N GLY A 168 -0.75 -27.22 -2.83
CA GLY A 168 0.53 -27.84 -3.13
C GLY A 168 1.09 -27.55 -4.53
N THR A 169 0.36 -26.82 -5.37
CA THR A 169 0.86 -26.44 -6.70
C THR A 169 2.05 -25.47 -6.55
N LYS A 170 3.10 -25.74 -7.30
CA LYS A 170 4.30 -24.91 -7.38
C LYS A 170 4.32 -24.16 -8.71
N LEU A 171 4.55 -22.85 -8.64
CA LEU A 171 4.67 -21.97 -9.79
C LEU A 171 6.07 -21.38 -9.82
N LYS A 172 6.84 -21.71 -10.85
CA LYS A 172 8.11 -21.01 -11.11
C LYS A 172 7.82 -19.60 -11.53
N THR A 173 8.50 -18.65 -10.91
CA THR A 173 8.31 -17.21 -11.15
C THR A 173 9.57 -16.43 -10.83
N ASP A 174 9.75 -15.31 -11.49
CA ASP A 174 10.83 -14.37 -11.19
C ASP A 174 10.41 -13.30 -10.19
N GLY A 175 9.10 -13.12 -9.96
CA GLY A 175 8.60 -12.14 -9.00
C GLY A 175 7.12 -12.28 -8.66
N VAL A 176 6.76 -11.73 -7.50
CA VAL A 176 5.42 -11.70 -6.93
C VAL A 176 5.02 -10.25 -6.69
N PHE A 177 3.92 -9.82 -7.30
CA PHE A 177 3.32 -8.50 -7.12
C PHE A 177 2.11 -8.61 -6.20
N VAL A 178 2.19 -7.97 -5.05
CA VAL A 178 1.21 -8.11 -3.97
C VAL A 178 0.22 -6.96 -4.04
N ALA A 179 -1.01 -7.25 -4.47
CA ALA A 179 -2.11 -6.29 -4.63
C ALA A 179 -3.34 -6.70 -3.79
N VAL A 180 -3.12 -6.96 -2.49
CA VAL A 180 -4.16 -7.45 -1.56
C VAL A 180 -4.75 -6.34 -0.68
N GLY A 181 -4.48 -5.08 -1.03
CA GLY A 181 -5.01 -3.89 -0.41
C GLY A 181 -4.00 -3.16 0.48
N MET A 182 -4.49 -2.11 1.13
CA MET A 182 -3.70 -1.25 2.01
C MET A 182 -4.15 -1.41 3.46
N ILE A 183 -3.31 -0.97 4.40
CA ILE A 183 -3.60 -0.84 5.82
C ILE A 183 -3.34 0.62 6.18
N PRO A 184 -4.36 1.43 6.50
CA PRO A 184 -4.15 2.80 6.92
C PRO A 184 -3.46 2.83 8.30
N HIS A 185 -2.61 3.84 8.51
CA HIS A 185 -1.97 4.06 9.80
C HIS A 185 -2.94 4.76 10.75
N THR A 186 -3.83 4.00 11.39
CA THR A 186 -4.90 4.50 12.26
C THR A 186 -4.93 3.83 13.63
N GLU A 187 -3.90 3.08 13.97
CA GLU A 187 -3.82 2.31 15.22
C GLU A 187 -4.04 3.19 16.45
N HIS A 188 -3.51 4.43 16.42
CA HIS A 188 -3.60 5.40 17.52
C HIS A 188 -4.86 6.27 17.49
N LEU A 189 -5.72 6.11 16.49
CA LEU A 189 -6.91 6.94 16.27
C LEU A 189 -8.22 6.24 16.61
N LYS A 190 -8.23 4.90 16.70
CA LYS A 190 -9.42 4.04 16.80
C LYS A 190 -10.31 4.33 18.01
N ASP A 191 -9.72 4.86 19.08
CA ASP A 191 -10.42 5.06 20.34
C ASP A 191 -11.17 6.40 20.41
N PHE A 192 -10.90 7.32 19.45
CA PHE A 192 -11.51 8.66 19.47
C PHE A 192 -11.98 9.16 18.11
N LEU A 193 -11.57 8.54 16.98
CA LEU A 193 -12.08 8.87 15.65
C LEU A 193 -12.98 7.77 15.10
N GLU A 194 -13.93 8.19 14.28
CA GLU A 194 -14.74 7.26 13.50
C GLU A 194 -13.92 6.65 12.35
N LEU A 195 -13.85 5.32 12.31
CA LEU A 195 -13.18 4.56 11.25
C LEU A 195 -14.21 3.74 10.47
N ASP A 196 -13.96 3.55 9.19
CA ASP A 196 -14.76 2.64 8.37
C ASP A 196 -14.40 1.17 8.64
N THR A 197 -15.10 0.26 7.97
CA THR A 197 -14.89 -1.20 8.11
C THR A 197 -13.51 -1.69 7.62
N GLN A 198 -12.76 -0.85 6.91
CA GLN A 198 -11.42 -1.14 6.42
C GLN A 198 -10.33 -0.45 7.27
N GLY A 199 -10.75 0.34 8.26
CA GLY A 199 -9.86 1.06 9.18
C GLY A 199 -9.48 2.46 8.73
N TYR A 200 -10.02 2.99 7.64
CA TYR A 200 -9.79 4.37 7.20
C TYR A 200 -10.58 5.36 8.04
N VAL A 201 -9.99 6.53 8.31
CA VAL A 201 -10.71 7.61 9.02
C VAL A 201 -11.85 8.12 8.15
N VAL A 202 -13.06 8.15 8.71
CA VAL A 202 -14.23 8.75 8.07
C VAL A 202 -14.07 10.26 8.09
N ALA A 203 -14.00 10.89 6.92
CA ALA A 203 -13.87 12.32 6.77
C ALA A 203 -14.53 12.79 5.46
N ASP A 204 -15.01 14.03 5.47
CA ASP A 204 -15.52 14.69 4.28
C ASP A 204 -14.40 15.20 3.36
N GLU A 205 -14.77 15.81 2.24
CA GLU A 205 -13.80 16.38 1.29
C GLU A 205 -13.00 17.57 1.85
N THR A 206 -13.41 18.14 2.98
CA THR A 206 -12.64 19.18 3.70
C THR A 206 -11.64 18.58 4.68
N GLY A 207 -11.61 17.25 4.82
CA GLY A 207 -10.74 16.54 5.77
C GLY A 207 -11.22 16.60 7.23
N LYS A 208 -12.44 17.08 7.49
CA LYS A 208 -13.01 17.11 8.86
C LYS A 208 -13.34 15.71 9.33
N THR A 209 -12.94 15.41 10.56
CA THR A 209 -13.23 14.14 11.24
C THR A 209 -14.40 14.26 12.23
N SER A 210 -14.70 13.19 12.94
CA SER A 210 -15.67 13.19 14.05
C SER A 210 -15.24 14.03 15.26
N GLN A 211 -14.02 14.55 15.27
CA GLN A 211 -13.49 15.38 16.36
C GLN A 211 -13.12 16.79 15.89
N ASP A 212 -13.65 17.81 16.57
CA ASP A 212 -13.31 19.19 16.28
C ASP A 212 -11.82 19.48 16.48
N GLY A 213 -11.22 20.15 15.48
CA GLY A 213 -9.80 20.51 15.47
C GLY A 213 -8.88 19.36 15.04
N PHE A 214 -9.42 18.16 14.73
CA PHE A 214 -8.65 17.07 14.17
C PHE A 214 -9.05 16.81 12.72
N PHE A 215 -8.11 17.00 11.82
CA PHE A 215 -8.29 16.85 10.38
C PHE A 215 -7.44 15.69 9.85
N VAL A 216 -7.83 15.14 8.71
CA VAL A 216 -7.07 14.10 8.03
C VAL A 216 -6.89 14.42 6.54
N ALA A 217 -5.75 14.00 5.99
CA ALA A 217 -5.43 14.18 4.58
C ALA A 217 -4.73 12.93 4.01
N GLY A 218 -4.79 12.76 2.69
CA GLY A 218 -4.08 11.67 2.00
C GLY A 218 -4.73 10.29 2.18
N ASP A 219 -3.90 9.25 2.20
CA ASP A 219 -4.32 7.84 2.10
C ASP A 219 -4.82 7.22 3.40
N VAL A 220 -4.84 7.97 4.48
CA VAL A 220 -5.33 7.51 5.79
C VAL A 220 -6.85 7.62 5.92
N ARG A 221 -7.50 8.39 5.05
CA ARG A 221 -8.95 8.67 5.09
C ARG A 221 -9.74 7.93 4.02
N THR A 222 -11.05 7.81 4.24
CA THR A 222 -12.00 7.39 3.21
C THR A 222 -11.93 8.32 2.00
N LYS A 223 -12.01 7.74 0.81
CA LYS A 223 -12.06 8.47 -0.47
C LYS A 223 -13.28 8.00 -1.24
N HIS A 224 -14.01 8.95 -1.80
CA HIS A 224 -14.98 8.66 -2.85
C HIS A 224 -14.22 8.74 -4.19
N LEU A 225 -13.96 7.58 -4.79
CA LEU A 225 -13.39 7.46 -6.12
C LEU A 225 -14.52 7.38 -7.14
#